data_91c619ac7f145224ff0f76f1c133f8ca
#
_entry.id   91c619ac7f145224ff0f76f1c133f8ca
#
_cell.length_a   1.000
_cell.length_b   1.000
_cell.length_c   1.000
_cell.angle_alpha   90.00
_cell.angle_beta   90.00
_cell.angle_gamma   90.00
#
_symmetry.space_group_name_H-M   'P 1'
#
loop_
_entity.id
_entity.type
_entity.pdbx_description
1 polymer ?
#
loop_
_entity_poly.entity_id
_entity_poly.type
_entity_poly.pdbx_seq_one_letter_code
_entity_poly.pdbx_strand_id
1 'polypeptide(L)'
;MSSDQPPLPALRRITASAKRFAGRVALGRGRLRDEEQLLSIVDQAAEQDLLEQDDRDYIRSIVQFSGTLAREVMVPRTDMVTVDADQTVRETLEMLLASRHSRVPVVATGDADDVEGVAYLRDASGFVLRRPEEAETAPVTRIMKPALFVPELQRADDLLRQMQRESNHLALVVDEYGGISGLVTLEDLIEELLGDISDEHDRESPEAVRSEDGTFRISPRLPVDRLGELFGIELEDDEVDSVGGLVAKHLGRLAEPGDAVTVAGIELTALETERRRQRLVSVGARWVGGEDRPGAERGEEEEEHG
;
A
#
# COMPACT_ATOMS: atom_id res chain seq x y z
N MET A 1 -16.32 18.39 -21.34
CA MET A 1 -17.32 17.58 -20.64
C MET A 1 -16.65 17.16 -19.36
N SER A 2 -17.05 17.81 -18.26
CA SER A 2 -16.49 17.61 -16.92
C SER A 2 -16.84 16.21 -16.42
N SER A 3 -15.85 15.39 -16.10
CA SER A 3 -16.07 14.11 -15.45
C SER A 3 -16.24 14.36 -13.94
N ASP A 4 -17.48 14.60 -13.57
CA ASP A 4 -17.91 14.62 -12.16
C ASP A 4 -17.99 13.16 -11.68
N GLN A 5 -16.85 12.59 -11.27
CA GLN A 5 -16.88 11.36 -10.50
C GLN A 5 -17.18 11.71 -9.05
N PRO A 6 -18.22 11.14 -8.43
CA PRO A 6 -18.48 11.36 -7.02
C PRO A 6 -17.33 10.81 -6.20
N PRO A 7 -16.91 11.49 -5.12
CA PRO A 7 -15.88 11.00 -4.23
C PRO A 7 -16.29 9.65 -3.65
N LEU A 8 -15.33 8.73 -3.55
CA LEU A 8 -15.49 7.39 -3.02
C LEU A 8 -16.28 7.42 -1.69
N PRO A 9 -17.21 6.49 -1.44
CA PRO A 9 -18.05 6.50 -0.25
C PRO A 9 -17.25 6.51 1.07
N ALA A 10 -16.04 5.95 1.09
CA ALA A 10 -15.11 6.00 2.22
C ALA A 10 -14.70 7.44 2.59
N LEU A 11 -14.33 8.28 1.62
CA LEU A 11 -13.97 9.68 1.86
C LEU A 11 -15.13 10.51 2.45
N ARG A 12 -16.37 10.19 2.11
CA ARG A 12 -17.56 10.83 2.71
C ARG A 12 -17.78 10.43 4.16
N ARG A 13 -17.49 9.19 4.52
CA ARG A 13 -17.58 8.70 5.92
C ARG A 13 -16.50 9.34 6.78
N ILE A 14 -15.25 9.35 6.33
CA ILE A 14 -14.11 9.96 7.02
C ILE A 14 -14.37 11.44 7.32
N THR A 15 -14.85 12.21 6.35
CA THR A 15 -15.14 13.64 6.55
C THR A 15 -16.32 13.89 7.50
N ALA A 16 -17.28 12.96 7.58
CA ALA A 16 -18.43 13.06 8.47
C ALA A 16 -18.05 12.69 9.92
N SER A 17 -17.21 11.67 10.12
CA SER A 17 -16.69 11.29 11.45
C SER A 17 -15.72 12.33 12.00
N ALA A 18 -14.78 12.80 11.19
CA ALA A 18 -13.86 13.87 11.57
C ALA A 18 -14.60 15.18 11.95
N LYS A 19 -15.67 15.56 11.24
CA LYS A 19 -16.50 16.74 11.60
C LYS A 19 -17.27 16.56 12.90
N ARG A 20 -17.77 15.35 13.19
CA ARG A 20 -18.46 15.05 14.44
C ARG A 20 -17.51 15.08 15.63
N PHE A 21 -16.30 14.54 15.46
CA PHE A 21 -15.24 14.54 16.45
C PHE A 21 -14.73 15.98 16.75
N ALA A 22 -14.40 16.74 15.71
CA ALA A 22 -13.96 18.13 15.86
C ALA A 22 -14.99 19.01 16.59
N GLY A 23 -16.29 18.78 16.36
CA GLY A 23 -17.36 19.49 17.09
C GLY A 23 -17.43 19.15 18.59
N ARG A 24 -17.02 17.93 19.00
CA ARG A 24 -17.00 17.50 20.40
C ARG A 24 -15.73 17.94 21.15
N VAL A 25 -14.58 17.88 20.47
CA VAL A 25 -13.30 18.34 21.02
C VAL A 25 -13.29 19.87 21.22
N ALA A 26 -13.99 20.62 20.37
CA ALA A 26 -14.12 22.08 20.52
C ALA A 26 -14.91 22.53 21.78
N LEU A 27 -15.64 21.61 22.44
CA LEU A 27 -16.35 21.87 23.68
C LEU A 27 -15.51 21.69 24.97
N GLY A 28 -14.33 21.03 24.83
CA GLY A 28 -13.32 20.95 25.92
C GLY A 28 -12.36 22.14 25.83
N ARG A 29 -12.35 23.01 26.84
CA ARG A 29 -11.54 24.25 26.92
C ARG A 29 -10.00 24.04 27.00
N GLY A 30 -9.42 23.01 26.36
CA GLY A 30 -7.99 22.81 26.28
C GLY A 30 -7.52 23.04 24.80
N ARG A 31 -6.60 23.98 24.59
CA ARG A 31 -5.85 23.99 23.31
C ARG A 31 -4.98 22.74 23.27
N LEU A 32 -5.26 21.85 22.31
CA LEU A 32 -4.33 20.80 21.95
C LEU A 32 -2.99 21.44 21.58
N ARG A 33 -1.91 21.05 22.23
CA ARG A 33 -0.59 21.70 22.09
C ARG A 33 0.36 20.91 21.21
N ASP A 34 0.07 19.61 21.00
CA ASP A 34 0.89 18.71 20.22
C ASP A 34 0.07 17.50 19.72
N GLU A 35 0.68 16.77 18.81
CA GLU A 35 0.14 15.60 18.14
C GLU A 35 -0.12 14.44 19.12
N GLU A 36 0.77 14.24 20.10
CA GLU A 36 0.63 13.20 21.12
C GLU A 36 -0.64 13.40 21.97
N GLN A 37 -0.96 14.65 22.33
CA GLN A 37 -2.20 14.95 23.05
C GLN A 37 -3.45 14.63 22.22
N LEU A 38 -3.41 14.89 20.91
CA LEU A 38 -4.51 14.55 20.01
C LEU A 38 -4.71 13.03 19.95
N LEU A 39 -3.64 12.28 19.74
CA LEU A 39 -3.68 10.81 19.69
C LEU A 39 -4.16 10.21 21.03
N SER A 40 -3.70 10.73 22.16
CA SER A 40 -4.16 10.30 23.50
C SER A 40 -5.67 10.48 23.69
N ILE A 41 -6.26 11.59 23.19
CA ILE A 41 -7.71 11.82 23.26
C ILE A 41 -8.47 10.85 22.35
N VAL A 42 -7.91 10.53 21.19
CA VAL A 42 -8.49 9.55 20.25
C VAL A 42 -8.48 8.16 20.89
N ASP A 43 -7.38 7.77 21.51
CA ASP A 43 -7.26 6.48 22.20
C ASP A 43 -8.28 6.37 23.37
N GLN A 44 -8.38 7.41 24.19
CA GLN A 44 -9.39 7.44 25.28
C GLN A 44 -10.83 7.39 24.77
N ALA A 45 -11.10 8.01 23.60
CA ALA A 45 -12.44 7.97 23.02
C ALA A 45 -12.79 6.56 22.47
N ALA A 46 -11.80 5.82 21.95
CA ALA A 46 -11.95 4.44 21.52
C ALA A 46 -12.18 3.50 22.74
N GLU A 47 -11.42 3.67 23.82
CA GLU A 47 -11.60 2.90 25.08
C GLU A 47 -12.98 3.10 25.71
N GLN A 48 -13.65 4.23 25.44
CA GLN A 48 -14.99 4.54 25.92
C GLN A 48 -16.11 4.20 24.94
N ASP A 49 -15.86 3.39 23.91
CA ASP A 49 -16.80 3.04 22.83
C ASP A 49 -17.44 4.26 22.12
N LEU A 50 -16.77 5.43 22.16
CA LEU A 50 -17.20 6.65 21.48
C LEU A 50 -16.72 6.75 20.03
N LEU A 51 -15.70 5.95 19.67
CA LEU A 51 -15.14 5.79 18.33
C LEU A 51 -15.04 4.30 18.04
N GLU A 52 -15.40 3.91 16.82
CA GLU A 52 -15.08 2.59 16.30
C GLU A 52 -13.56 2.47 16.10
N GLN A 53 -13.03 1.26 16.19
CA GLN A 53 -11.59 1.02 16.11
C GLN A 53 -11.02 1.51 14.76
N ASP A 54 -11.78 1.36 13.68
CA ASP A 54 -11.42 1.85 12.35
C ASP A 54 -11.35 3.38 12.29
N ASP A 55 -12.31 4.09 12.90
CA ASP A 55 -12.30 5.55 12.98
C ASP A 55 -11.05 6.06 13.72
N ARG A 56 -10.62 5.34 14.78
CA ARG A 56 -9.39 5.62 15.52
C ARG A 56 -8.15 5.49 14.62
N ASP A 57 -8.04 4.39 13.90
CA ASP A 57 -6.89 4.10 13.04
C ASP A 57 -6.81 5.10 11.88
N TYR A 58 -7.94 5.48 11.29
CA TYR A 58 -7.99 6.56 10.29
C TYR A 58 -7.54 7.92 10.85
N ILE A 59 -7.98 8.28 12.04
CA ILE A 59 -7.56 9.55 12.64
C ILE A 59 -6.06 9.54 12.91
N ARG A 60 -5.51 8.41 13.38
CA ARG A 60 -4.08 8.23 13.62
C ARG A 60 -3.28 8.37 12.31
N SER A 61 -3.70 7.70 11.23
CA SER A 61 -3.05 7.80 9.91
C SER A 61 -3.06 9.22 9.37
N ILE A 62 -4.18 9.96 9.50
CA ILE A 62 -4.27 11.36 9.07
C ILE A 62 -3.29 12.25 9.86
N VAL A 63 -3.17 12.03 11.17
CA VAL A 63 -2.27 12.80 12.02
C VAL A 63 -0.82 12.52 11.64
N GLN A 64 -0.43 11.26 11.50
CA GLN A 64 0.91 10.83 11.10
C GLN A 64 1.27 11.32 9.70
N PHE A 65 0.35 11.20 8.73
CA PHE A 65 0.54 11.67 7.36
C PHE A 65 0.91 13.16 7.29
N SER A 66 0.40 13.96 8.22
CA SER A 66 0.69 15.38 8.23
C SER A 66 2.16 15.69 8.61
N GLY A 67 2.90 14.75 9.20
CA GLY A 67 4.33 14.84 9.48
C GLY A 67 5.23 14.25 8.39
N THR A 68 4.67 13.44 7.49
CA THR A 68 5.40 12.69 6.46
C THR A 68 5.94 13.61 5.36
N LEU A 69 7.15 13.35 4.87
CA LEU A 69 7.80 14.08 3.78
C LEU A 69 7.70 13.32 2.45
N ALA A 70 7.79 14.04 1.33
CA ALA A 70 7.73 13.44 -0.02
C ALA A 70 8.78 12.33 -0.21
N ARG A 71 9.99 12.48 0.35
CA ARG A 71 11.05 11.46 0.29
C ARG A 71 10.70 10.15 1.02
N GLU A 72 9.78 10.18 1.98
CA GLU A 72 9.39 9.00 2.77
C GLU A 72 8.35 8.15 2.04
N VAL A 73 7.62 8.76 1.10
CA VAL A 73 6.58 8.08 0.30
C VAL A 73 6.95 7.91 -1.17
N MET A 74 8.10 8.43 -1.61
CA MET A 74 8.49 8.34 -3.01
C MET A 74 8.94 6.92 -3.41
N VAL A 75 8.78 6.59 -4.69
CA VAL A 75 9.56 5.54 -5.34
C VAL A 75 10.97 6.06 -5.54
N PRO A 76 11.99 5.43 -4.96
CA PRO A 76 13.37 5.86 -5.15
C PRO A 76 13.76 5.85 -6.63
N ARG A 77 14.70 6.71 -7.01
CA ARG A 77 15.21 6.81 -8.38
C ARG A 77 15.65 5.46 -8.98
N THR A 78 16.28 4.60 -8.17
CA THR A 78 16.76 3.27 -8.60
C THR A 78 15.65 2.34 -9.05
N ASP A 79 14.43 2.58 -8.59
CA ASP A 79 13.26 1.74 -8.82
C ASP A 79 12.28 2.37 -9.82
N MET A 80 12.61 3.58 -10.31
CA MET A 80 11.80 4.27 -11.31
C MET A 80 11.89 3.57 -12.67
N VAL A 81 10.73 3.39 -13.29
CA VAL A 81 10.62 3.02 -14.71
C VAL A 81 10.51 4.30 -15.53
N THR A 82 11.39 4.48 -16.49
CA THR A 82 11.46 5.66 -17.37
C THR A 82 11.49 5.24 -18.84
N VAL A 83 11.24 6.20 -19.74
CA VAL A 83 11.41 6.05 -21.19
C VAL A 83 12.37 7.12 -21.70
N ASP A 84 13.20 6.77 -22.68
CA ASP A 84 14.07 7.75 -23.35
C ASP A 84 13.24 8.60 -24.33
N ALA A 85 13.60 9.88 -24.45
CA ALA A 85 12.89 10.87 -25.28
C ALA A 85 12.86 10.52 -26.78
N ASP A 86 13.82 9.74 -27.26
CA ASP A 86 13.91 9.26 -28.65
C ASP A 86 13.13 7.97 -28.91
N GLN A 87 12.64 7.26 -27.87
CA GLN A 87 11.76 6.11 -28.04
C GLN A 87 10.47 6.51 -28.75
N THR A 88 9.96 5.59 -29.58
CA THR A 88 8.72 5.83 -30.31
C THR A 88 7.50 5.76 -29.40
N VAL A 89 6.40 6.37 -29.86
CA VAL A 89 5.12 6.28 -29.14
C VAL A 89 4.65 4.81 -29.04
N ARG A 90 4.95 3.98 -30.05
CA ARG A 90 4.65 2.55 -30.05
C ARG A 90 5.40 1.82 -28.94
N GLU A 91 6.72 1.95 -28.90
CA GLU A 91 7.58 1.32 -27.89
C GLU A 91 7.19 1.77 -26.48
N THR A 92 6.91 3.07 -26.31
CA THR A 92 6.42 3.61 -25.03
C THR A 92 5.09 2.98 -24.60
N LEU A 93 4.14 2.80 -25.54
CA LEU A 93 2.87 2.14 -25.22
C LEU A 93 3.08 0.68 -24.79
N GLU A 94 3.90 -0.06 -25.50
CA GLU A 94 4.21 -1.46 -25.18
C GLU A 94 4.86 -1.59 -23.81
N MET A 95 5.80 -0.70 -23.48
CA MET A 95 6.45 -0.66 -22.17
C MET A 95 5.45 -0.31 -21.05
N LEU A 96 4.58 0.69 -21.24
CA LEU A 96 3.54 1.06 -20.26
C LEU A 96 2.57 -0.10 -19.99
N LEU A 97 2.20 -0.86 -21.04
CA LEU A 97 1.34 -2.05 -20.90
C LEU A 97 2.06 -3.20 -20.18
N ALA A 98 3.32 -3.46 -20.53
CA ALA A 98 4.12 -4.54 -19.94
C ALA A 98 4.41 -4.26 -18.44
N SER A 99 4.74 -3.02 -18.10
CA SER A 99 5.02 -2.58 -16.73
C SER A 99 3.76 -2.34 -15.90
N ARG A 100 2.58 -2.30 -16.53
CA ARG A 100 1.28 -1.97 -15.91
C ARG A 100 1.25 -0.57 -15.29
N HIS A 101 2.06 0.35 -15.78
CA HIS A 101 2.06 1.73 -15.33
C HIS A 101 1.12 2.58 -16.20
N SER A 102 0.39 3.49 -15.56
CA SER A 102 -0.44 4.47 -16.27
C SER A 102 0.36 5.68 -16.75
N ARG A 103 1.52 5.93 -16.13
CA ARG A 103 2.38 7.10 -16.37
C ARG A 103 3.83 6.73 -16.13
N VAL A 104 4.73 7.30 -16.94
CA VAL A 104 6.18 7.15 -16.76
C VAL A 104 6.88 8.47 -17.09
N PRO A 105 7.97 8.82 -16.39
CA PRO A 105 8.83 9.93 -16.77
C PRO A 105 9.49 9.67 -18.13
N VAL A 106 9.61 10.74 -18.93
CA VAL A 106 10.38 10.78 -20.16
C VAL A 106 11.69 11.49 -19.85
N VAL A 107 12.82 10.82 -20.07
CA VAL A 107 14.16 11.33 -19.77
C VAL A 107 14.93 11.62 -21.05
N ALA A 108 15.84 12.55 -21.00
CA ALA A 108 16.78 12.78 -22.11
C ALA A 108 17.58 11.50 -22.39
N THR A 109 17.80 11.19 -23.66
CA THR A 109 18.49 9.97 -24.07
C THR A 109 19.88 9.86 -23.44
N GLY A 110 20.04 8.84 -22.60
CA GLY A 110 21.29 8.57 -21.88
C GLY A 110 21.49 9.37 -20.58
N ASP A 111 20.52 10.19 -20.17
CA ASP A 111 20.57 10.94 -18.91
C ASP A 111 19.26 10.79 -18.10
N ALA A 112 19.27 9.89 -17.14
CA ALA A 112 18.12 9.64 -16.27
C ALA A 112 17.81 10.76 -15.27
N ASP A 113 18.70 11.77 -15.15
CA ASP A 113 18.48 12.95 -14.30
C ASP A 113 17.79 14.10 -15.05
N ASP A 114 17.89 14.10 -16.38
CA ASP A 114 17.25 15.13 -17.21
C ASP A 114 15.87 14.66 -17.64
N VAL A 115 14.85 14.97 -16.82
CA VAL A 115 13.45 14.61 -17.12
C VAL A 115 12.79 15.70 -17.96
N GLU A 116 12.44 15.37 -19.20
CA GLU A 116 11.79 16.27 -20.15
C GLU A 116 10.26 16.36 -19.94
N GLY A 117 9.64 15.30 -19.39
CA GLY A 117 8.19 15.28 -19.20
C GLY A 117 7.66 13.96 -18.67
N VAL A 118 6.37 13.74 -18.83
CA VAL A 118 5.66 12.51 -18.42
C VAL A 118 4.82 12.00 -19.59
N ALA A 119 4.99 10.73 -19.95
CA ALA A 119 4.15 10.02 -20.89
C ALA A 119 3.00 9.33 -20.15
N TYR A 120 1.80 9.37 -20.78
CA TYR A 120 0.57 8.80 -20.25
C TYR A 120 0.08 7.67 -21.14
N LEU A 121 -0.25 6.51 -20.54
CA LEU A 121 -0.82 5.35 -21.25
C LEU A 121 -2.02 5.74 -22.13
N ARG A 122 -2.90 6.59 -21.60
CA ARG A 122 -4.09 7.06 -22.31
C ARG A 122 -3.74 7.87 -23.56
N ASP A 123 -2.72 8.74 -23.48
CA ASP A 123 -2.32 9.59 -24.60
C ASP A 123 -1.57 8.76 -25.65
N ALA A 124 -0.68 7.84 -25.24
CA ALA A 124 0.02 6.89 -26.10
C ALA A 124 -0.99 5.98 -26.84
N SER A 125 -1.92 5.36 -26.13
CA SER A 125 -2.98 4.52 -26.72
C SER A 125 -3.82 5.31 -27.71
N GLY A 126 -4.24 6.54 -27.34
CA GLY A 126 -5.00 7.39 -28.22
C GLY A 126 -4.25 7.83 -29.48
N PHE A 127 -2.93 8.01 -29.42
CA PHE A 127 -2.09 8.32 -30.57
C PHE A 127 -1.98 7.12 -31.50
N VAL A 128 -1.63 5.94 -30.97
CA VAL A 128 -1.49 4.70 -31.72
C VAL A 128 -2.79 4.32 -32.45
N LEU A 129 -3.95 4.44 -31.78
CA LEU A 129 -5.25 4.12 -32.38
C LEU A 129 -5.61 5.06 -33.53
N ARG A 130 -5.24 6.35 -33.46
CA ARG A 130 -5.55 7.33 -34.49
C ARG A 130 -4.53 7.39 -35.63
N ARG A 131 -3.27 7.03 -35.36
CA ARG A 131 -2.13 7.21 -36.25
C ARG A 131 -1.15 6.02 -36.14
N PRO A 132 -1.59 4.79 -36.46
CA PRO A 132 -0.79 3.58 -36.22
C PRO A 132 0.55 3.59 -36.93
N GLU A 133 0.60 4.05 -38.20
CA GLU A 133 1.86 4.10 -38.95
C GLU A 133 2.82 5.18 -38.45
N GLU A 134 2.29 6.36 -38.05
CA GLU A 134 3.10 7.44 -37.47
C GLU A 134 3.67 7.05 -36.10
N ALA A 135 2.94 6.23 -35.33
CA ALA A 135 3.36 5.80 -34.01
C ALA A 135 4.65 4.94 -34.02
N GLU A 136 4.96 4.29 -35.14
CA GLU A 136 6.19 3.48 -35.32
C GLU A 136 7.46 4.35 -35.40
N THR A 137 7.31 5.64 -35.68
CA THR A 137 8.46 6.54 -35.90
C THR A 137 8.38 7.84 -35.10
N ALA A 138 7.21 8.21 -34.60
CA ALA A 138 7.02 9.42 -33.83
C ALA A 138 7.66 9.26 -32.43
N PRO A 139 8.54 10.16 -32.01
CA PRO A 139 9.14 10.11 -30.69
C PRO A 139 8.09 10.38 -29.58
N VAL A 140 8.29 9.84 -28.39
CA VAL A 140 7.39 10.00 -27.24
C VAL A 140 7.17 11.45 -26.83
N THR A 141 8.13 12.32 -27.12
CA THR A 141 8.04 13.77 -26.90
C THR A 141 6.83 14.43 -27.57
N ARG A 142 6.27 13.80 -28.62
CA ARG A 142 5.03 14.27 -29.29
C ARG A 142 3.78 14.19 -28.42
N ILE A 143 3.78 13.35 -27.39
CA ILE A 143 2.63 13.07 -26.55
C ILE A 143 2.88 13.32 -25.06
N MET A 144 4.13 13.59 -24.66
CA MET A 144 4.45 13.88 -23.27
C MET A 144 3.82 15.20 -22.80
N LYS A 145 3.64 15.30 -21.50
CA LYS A 145 3.18 16.52 -20.81
C LYS A 145 4.26 17.02 -19.85
N PRO A 146 4.22 18.30 -19.50
CA PRO A 146 5.13 18.84 -18.49
C PRO A 146 5.06 18.03 -17.19
N ALA A 147 6.22 17.78 -16.58
CA ALA A 147 6.32 17.14 -15.27
C ALA A 147 6.11 18.16 -14.14
N LEU A 148 5.55 17.70 -13.02
CA LEU A 148 5.55 18.45 -11.77
C LEU A 148 6.80 18.05 -10.99
N PHE A 149 7.60 19.05 -10.58
CA PHE A 149 8.79 18.85 -9.74
C PHE A 149 8.51 19.39 -8.33
N VAL A 150 8.91 18.64 -7.32
CA VAL A 150 8.69 18.97 -5.91
C VAL A 150 9.93 18.67 -5.07
N PRO A 151 10.24 19.48 -4.05
CA PRO A 151 11.36 19.19 -3.15
C PRO A 151 11.12 17.92 -2.33
N GLU A 152 12.18 17.16 -2.03
CA GLU A 152 12.09 15.96 -1.19
C GLU A 152 11.63 16.25 0.25
N LEU A 153 11.86 17.45 0.75
CA LEU A 153 11.43 17.92 2.07
C LEU A 153 10.00 18.51 2.08
N GLN A 154 9.29 18.48 0.95
CA GLN A 154 7.89 18.92 0.91
C GLN A 154 7.03 17.96 1.73
N ARG A 155 6.10 18.51 2.52
CA ARG A 155 5.16 17.71 3.30
C ARG A 155 4.17 16.98 2.39
N ALA A 156 3.91 15.72 2.69
CA ALA A 156 3.03 14.86 1.88
C ALA A 156 1.61 15.42 1.78
N ASP A 157 1.09 16.03 2.87
CA ASP A 157 -0.24 16.64 2.89
C ASP A 157 -0.35 17.91 2.01
N ASP A 158 0.72 18.71 1.93
CA ASP A 158 0.79 19.86 1.02
C ASP A 158 0.95 19.40 -0.42
N LEU A 159 1.76 18.37 -0.68
CA LEU A 159 1.93 17.77 -1.99
C LEU A 159 0.63 17.17 -2.51
N LEU A 160 -0.10 16.42 -1.68
CA LEU A 160 -1.42 15.87 -2.02
C LEU A 160 -2.38 16.98 -2.47
N ARG A 161 -2.47 18.08 -1.69
CA ARG A 161 -3.31 19.22 -2.02
C ARG A 161 -2.87 19.93 -3.32
N GLN A 162 -1.57 20.02 -3.57
CA GLN A 162 -1.03 20.60 -4.81
C GLN A 162 -1.38 19.73 -6.01
N MET A 163 -1.10 18.43 -5.96
CA MET A 163 -1.41 17.49 -7.04
C MET A 163 -2.89 17.47 -7.39
N GLN A 164 -3.77 17.51 -6.37
CA GLN A 164 -5.23 17.59 -6.59
C GLN A 164 -5.65 18.90 -7.28
N ARG A 165 -5.12 20.05 -6.84
CA ARG A 165 -5.47 21.36 -7.46
C ARG A 165 -5.01 21.45 -8.91
N GLU A 166 -3.83 20.92 -9.21
CA GLU A 166 -3.21 20.96 -10.53
C GLU A 166 -3.63 19.80 -11.44
N SER A 167 -4.40 18.84 -10.91
CA SER A 167 -4.79 17.60 -11.59
C SER A 167 -3.58 16.78 -12.08
N ASN A 168 -2.47 16.84 -11.33
CA ASN A 168 -1.30 16.03 -11.53
C ASN A 168 -1.42 14.75 -10.73
N HIS A 169 -1.09 13.61 -11.33
CA HIS A 169 -1.12 12.31 -10.69
C HIS A 169 0.29 11.71 -10.52
N LEU A 170 1.31 12.41 -10.94
CA LEU A 170 2.72 12.04 -10.78
C LEU A 170 3.53 13.31 -10.55
N ALA A 171 4.39 13.31 -9.54
CA ALA A 171 5.37 14.35 -9.25
C ALA A 171 6.76 13.72 -9.18
N LEU A 172 7.75 14.43 -9.71
CA LEU A 172 9.17 14.10 -9.58
C LEU A 172 9.73 14.79 -8.34
N VAL A 173 10.41 14.02 -7.52
CA VAL A 173 11.02 14.50 -6.28
C VAL A 173 12.47 14.88 -6.58
N VAL A 174 12.85 16.09 -6.21
CA VAL A 174 14.20 16.64 -6.44
C VAL A 174 14.91 16.92 -5.13
N ASP A 175 16.20 16.65 -5.12
CA ASP A 175 17.10 16.98 -4.02
C ASP A 175 17.49 18.48 -4.03
N GLU A 176 18.31 18.90 -3.05
CA GLU A 176 18.80 20.28 -2.91
C GLU A 176 19.80 20.70 -3.99
N TYR A 177 20.29 19.76 -4.79
CA TYR A 177 21.22 20.02 -5.92
C TYR A 177 20.48 20.03 -7.26
N GLY A 178 19.17 19.72 -7.27
CA GLY A 178 18.36 19.64 -8.47
C GLY A 178 18.38 18.27 -9.15
N GLY A 179 19.01 17.26 -8.53
CA GLY A 179 18.99 15.87 -8.99
C GLY A 179 17.64 15.19 -8.70
N ILE A 180 17.28 14.21 -9.51
CA ILE A 180 16.07 13.41 -9.29
C ILE A 180 16.33 12.39 -8.18
N SER A 181 15.61 12.52 -7.05
CA SER A 181 15.63 11.57 -5.94
C SER A 181 14.63 10.42 -6.14
N GLY A 182 13.52 10.70 -6.83
CA GLY A 182 12.48 9.71 -7.03
C GLY A 182 11.21 10.30 -7.68
N LEU A 183 10.12 9.56 -7.59
CA LEU A 183 8.79 10.04 -7.99
C LEU A 183 7.74 9.67 -6.94
N VAL A 184 6.66 10.45 -6.89
CA VAL A 184 5.48 10.19 -6.05
C VAL A 184 4.25 10.20 -6.94
N THR A 185 3.36 9.26 -6.77
CA THR A 185 2.04 9.29 -7.42
C THR A 185 0.97 9.78 -6.44
N LEU A 186 -0.15 10.26 -6.97
CA LEU A 186 -1.30 10.65 -6.14
C LEU A 186 -1.85 9.45 -5.37
N GLU A 187 -1.82 8.30 -6.00
CA GLU A 187 -2.22 7.01 -5.44
C GLU A 187 -1.40 6.67 -4.20
N ASP A 188 -0.08 6.89 -4.21
CA ASP A 188 0.82 6.63 -3.09
C ASP A 188 0.53 7.51 -1.88
N LEU A 189 0.26 8.80 -2.14
CA LEU A 189 -0.10 9.74 -1.08
C LEU A 189 -1.45 9.40 -0.45
N ILE A 190 -2.40 8.90 -1.25
CA ILE A 190 -3.70 8.47 -0.74
C ILE A 190 -3.55 7.18 0.09
N GLU A 191 -2.74 6.24 -0.37
CA GLU A 191 -2.43 5.01 0.36
C GLU A 191 -1.79 5.32 1.71
N GLU A 192 -0.80 6.22 1.75
CA GLU A 192 -0.16 6.65 3.00
C GLU A 192 -1.13 7.38 3.94
N LEU A 193 -2.02 8.23 3.39
CA LEU A 193 -3.03 8.97 4.16
C LEU A 193 -4.07 8.04 4.78
N LEU A 194 -4.51 7.03 4.04
CA LEU A 194 -5.54 6.10 4.49
C LEU A 194 -4.94 5.03 5.41
N GLY A 195 -3.62 4.82 5.34
CA GLY A 195 -2.96 3.70 6.01
C GLY A 195 -3.43 2.36 5.45
N ASP A 196 -3.16 1.31 6.17
CA ASP A 196 -3.74 0.01 5.87
C ASP A 196 -5.24 0.04 6.17
N ILE A 197 -6.03 0.44 5.18
CA ILE A 197 -7.47 0.18 5.23
C ILE A 197 -7.60 -1.33 5.14
N SER A 198 -7.82 -1.99 6.28
CA SER A 198 -8.48 -3.29 6.23
C SER A 198 -9.84 -3.02 5.60
N ASP A 199 -10.06 -3.50 4.38
CA ASP A 199 -11.37 -3.45 3.73
C ASP A 199 -12.37 -4.06 4.72
N GLU A 200 -13.57 -3.48 4.86
CA GLU A 200 -14.66 -4.10 5.64
C GLU A 200 -14.88 -5.55 5.20
N HIS A 201 -14.51 -5.87 3.95
CA HIS A 201 -14.46 -7.22 3.40
C HIS A 201 -13.25 -8.05 3.85
N ASP A 202 -12.16 -7.45 4.32
CA ASP A 202 -11.03 -8.18 4.92
C ASP A 202 -11.36 -8.73 6.32
N ARG A 203 -12.36 -8.14 7.00
CA ARG A 203 -12.92 -8.69 8.25
C ARG A 203 -13.93 -9.82 8.01
N GLU A 204 -14.54 -9.88 6.80
CA GLU A 204 -15.36 -11.00 6.37
C GLU A 204 -14.53 -12.09 5.66
N SER A 205 -13.31 -11.77 5.23
CA SER A 205 -12.36 -12.81 4.80
C SER A 205 -11.85 -13.50 6.05
N PRO A 206 -12.09 -14.81 6.21
CA PRO A 206 -11.60 -15.52 7.38
C PRO A 206 -10.09 -15.31 7.47
N GLU A 207 -9.60 -14.94 8.67
CA GLU A 207 -8.16 -14.72 8.98
C GLU A 207 -7.29 -15.88 8.49
N ALA A 208 -7.91 -17.04 8.25
CA ALA A 208 -7.32 -18.23 7.67
C ALA A 208 -8.32 -18.89 6.70
N VAL A 209 -7.94 -19.03 5.45
CA VAL A 209 -8.69 -19.77 4.43
C VAL A 209 -8.00 -21.10 4.20
N ARG A 210 -8.72 -22.20 4.44
CA ARG A 210 -8.20 -23.55 4.17
C ARG A 210 -8.37 -23.88 2.69
N SER A 211 -7.29 -24.25 2.02
CA SER A 211 -7.27 -24.76 0.66
C SER A 211 -7.59 -26.26 0.64
N GLU A 212 -7.98 -26.79 -0.52
CA GLU A 212 -8.32 -28.22 -0.71
C GLU A 212 -7.14 -29.17 -0.41
N ASP A 213 -5.92 -28.67 -0.52
CA ASP A 213 -4.67 -29.41 -0.20
C ASP A 213 -4.30 -29.41 1.30
N GLY A 214 -5.14 -28.83 2.14
CA GLY A 214 -4.92 -28.73 3.59
C GLY A 214 -3.99 -27.62 4.03
N THR A 215 -3.52 -26.79 3.11
CA THR A 215 -2.74 -25.57 3.39
C THR A 215 -3.71 -24.45 3.80
N PHE A 216 -3.32 -23.64 4.78
CA PHE A 216 -4.03 -22.42 5.14
C PHE A 216 -3.37 -21.23 4.47
N ARG A 217 -4.16 -20.38 3.82
CA ARG A 217 -3.75 -19.02 3.45
C ARG A 217 -4.15 -18.09 4.58
N ILE A 218 -3.19 -17.43 5.19
CA ILE A 218 -3.38 -16.62 6.40
C ILE A 218 -2.83 -15.21 6.22
N SER A 219 -3.41 -14.27 6.97
CA SER A 219 -2.89 -12.91 7.07
C SER A 219 -1.57 -12.91 7.85
N PRO A 220 -0.55 -12.15 7.44
CA PRO A 220 0.67 -11.94 8.23
C PRO A 220 0.41 -11.30 9.60
N ARG A 221 -0.75 -10.66 9.77
CA ARG A 221 -1.20 -10.04 11.02
C ARG A 221 -1.85 -11.01 11.98
N LEU A 222 -2.12 -12.25 11.54
CA LEU A 222 -2.69 -13.27 12.42
C LEU A 222 -1.82 -13.41 13.67
N PRO A 223 -2.39 -13.33 14.89
CA PRO A 223 -1.67 -13.56 16.12
C PRO A 223 -1.03 -14.94 16.17
N VAL A 224 0.13 -15.06 16.84
CA VAL A 224 0.90 -16.30 16.93
C VAL A 224 0.11 -17.41 17.63
N ASP A 225 -0.62 -17.09 18.68
CA ASP A 225 -1.51 -18.01 19.40
C ASP A 225 -2.62 -18.56 18.52
N ARG A 226 -3.23 -17.69 17.68
CA ARG A 226 -4.25 -18.09 16.70
C ARG A 226 -3.70 -19.03 15.63
N LEU A 227 -2.43 -18.81 15.20
CA LEU A 227 -1.76 -19.76 14.31
C LEU A 227 -1.64 -21.12 14.99
N GLY A 228 -1.26 -21.17 16.28
CA GLY A 228 -1.21 -22.39 17.07
C GLY A 228 -2.57 -23.11 17.12
N GLU A 229 -3.66 -22.38 17.39
CA GLU A 229 -5.03 -22.92 17.43
C GLU A 229 -5.45 -23.58 16.11
N LEU A 230 -5.08 -23.02 14.94
CA LEU A 230 -5.37 -23.60 13.62
C LEU A 230 -4.77 -24.98 13.41
N PHE A 231 -3.65 -25.26 14.08
CA PHE A 231 -2.95 -26.54 14.00
C PHE A 231 -3.11 -27.43 15.24
N GLY A 232 -3.84 -26.95 16.25
CA GLY A 232 -4.10 -27.68 17.49
C GLY A 232 -2.89 -27.77 18.41
N ILE A 233 -2.00 -26.81 18.37
CA ILE A 233 -0.82 -26.68 19.23
C ILE A 233 -0.85 -25.37 20.02
N GLU A 234 -0.19 -25.36 21.16
CA GLU A 234 0.08 -24.13 21.90
C GLU A 234 1.34 -23.48 21.30
N LEU A 235 1.21 -22.27 20.75
CA LEU A 235 2.30 -21.56 20.12
C LEU A 235 2.35 -20.13 20.65
N GLU A 236 3.46 -19.78 21.28
CA GLU A 236 3.73 -18.45 21.82
C GLU A 236 5.15 -18.03 21.41
N ASP A 237 5.40 -16.74 21.32
CA ASP A 237 6.73 -16.18 21.08
C ASP A 237 6.88 -14.88 21.88
N ASP A 238 7.97 -14.76 22.66
CA ASP A 238 8.22 -13.63 23.56
C ASP A 238 8.65 -12.32 22.83
N GLU A 239 9.01 -12.41 21.56
CA GLU A 239 9.58 -11.28 20.81
C GLU A 239 8.66 -10.76 19.71
N VAL A 240 7.71 -11.58 19.24
CA VAL A 240 6.80 -11.21 18.14
C VAL A 240 5.39 -11.71 18.37
N ASP A 241 4.41 -10.86 18.07
CA ASP A 241 2.99 -11.14 18.32
C ASP A 241 2.24 -11.65 17.08
N SER A 242 2.88 -11.67 15.89
CA SER A 242 2.21 -11.99 14.63
C SER A 242 2.97 -12.97 13.75
N VAL A 243 2.26 -13.65 12.85
CA VAL A 243 2.85 -14.59 11.88
C VAL A 243 3.89 -13.91 11.00
N GLY A 244 3.63 -12.67 10.55
CA GLY A 244 4.61 -11.90 9.78
C GLY A 244 5.89 -11.62 10.57
N GLY A 245 5.76 -11.32 11.86
CA GLY A 245 6.87 -11.19 12.79
C GLY A 245 7.67 -12.49 12.92
N LEU A 246 6.98 -13.64 13.09
CA LEU A 246 7.63 -14.96 13.12
C LEU A 246 8.44 -15.25 11.85
N VAL A 247 7.86 -14.98 10.68
CA VAL A 247 8.56 -15.20 9.40
C VAL A 247 9.80 -14.31 9.33
N ALA A 248 9.68 -13.01 9.61
CA ALA A 248 10.80 -12.06 9.57
C ALA A 248 11.90 -12.42 10.59
N LYS A 249 11.53 -12.81 11.82
CA LYS A 249 12.45 -13.25 12.88
C LYS A 249 13.28 -14.45 12.44
N HIS A 250 12.64 -15.48 11.87
CA HIS A 250 13.33 -16.71 11.47
C HIS A 250 14.15 -16.55 10.18
N LEU A 251 13.76 -15.65 9.27
CA LEU A 251 14.56 -15.31 8.09
C LEU A 251 15.74 -14.38 8.42
N GLY A 252 15.64 -13.57 9.49
CA GLY A 252 16.62 -12.54 9.81
C GLY A 252 16.64 -11.37 8.78
N ARG A 253 15.64 -11.32 7.89
CA ARG A 253 15.45 -10.30 6.86
C ARG A 253 13.97 -10.17 6.49
N LEU A 254 13.63 -9.18 5.69
CA LEU A 254 12.29 -9.10 5.09
C LEU A 254 12.06 -10.28 4.15
N ALA A 255 10.83 -10.80 4.16
CA ALA A 255 10.46 -11.95 3.36
C ALA A 255 10.26 -11.58 1.88
N GLU A 256 10.75 -12.44 0.99
CA GLU A 256 10.46 -12.40 -0.44
C GLU A 256 9.45 -13.50 -0.82
N PRO A 257 8.67 -13.35 -1.90
CA PRO A 257 7.76 -14.40 -2.35
C PRO A 257 8.50 -15.71 -2.58
N GLY A 258 8.02 -16.79 -1.94
CA GLY A 258 8.62 -18.13 -1.97
C GLY A 258 9.56 -18.43 -0.81
N ASP A 259 9.93 -17.46 0.02
CA ASP A 259 10.66 -17.75 1.25
C ASP A 259 9.81 -18.59 2.19
N ALA A 260 10.43 -19.59 2.82
CA ALA A 260 9.77 -20.48 3.76
C ALA A 260 10.58 -20.63 5.04
N VAL A 261 9.89 -20.71 6.17
CA VAL A 261 10.45 -21.02 7.48
C VAL A 261 9.61 -22.08 8.17
N THR A 262 10.21 -22.87 9.06
CA THR A 262 9.48 -23.87 9.84
C THR A 262 9.52 -23.50 11.32
N VAL A 263 8.37 -23.37 11.94
CA VAL A 263 8.20 -23.03 13.35
C VAL A 263 7.26 -24.03 13.99
N ALA A 264 7.70 -24.71 15.04
CA ALA A 264 6.91 -25.69 15.80
C ALA A 264 6.19 -26.75 14.93
N GLY A 265 6.80 -27.15 13.81
CA GLY A 265 6.22 -28.14 12.87
C GLY A 265 5.27 -27.54 11.85
N ILE A 266 5.10 -26.23 11.81
CA ILE A 266 4.34 -25.50 10.81
C ILE A 266 5.31 -24.87 9.82
N GLU A 267 5.19 -25.18 8.54
CA GLU A 267 5.88 -24.48 7.45
C GLU A 267 5.07 -23.23 7.08
N LEU A 268 5.73 -22.06 7.17
CA LEU A 268 5.20 -20.77 6.80
C LEU A 268 5.90 -20.30 5.53
N THR A 269 5.15 -20.12 4.44
CA THR A 269 5.68 -19.70 3.14
C THR A 269 5.14 -18.31 2.78
N ALA A 270 6.02 -17.36 2.49
CA ALA A 270 5.64 -16.06 1.96
C ALA A 270 5.03 -16.24 0.55
N LEU A 271 3.72 -16.06 0.42
CA LEU A 271 3.03 -16.21 -0.86
C LEU A 271 3.06 -14.92 -1.68
N GLU A 272 2.84 -13.81 -1.01
CA GLU A 272 2.70 -12.50 -1.63
C GLU A 272 3.37 -11.44 -0.78
N THR A 273 4.16 -10.56 -1.43
CA THR A 273 4.75 -9.38 -0.79
C THR A 273 4.40 -8.15 -1.61
N GLU A 274 4.15 -7.05 -0.93
CA GLU A 274 3.99 -5.76 -1.57
C GLU A 274 5.35 -5.28 -2.09
N ARG A 275 5.49 -5.11 -3.41
CA ARG A 275 6.76 -4.79 -4.07
C ARG A 275 7.43 -3.53 -3.54
N ARG A 276 6.64 -2.56 -3.11
CA ARG A 276 7.10 -1.21 -2.77
C ARG A 276 7.64 -1.10 -1.35
N ARG A 277 6.98 -1.76 -0.39
CA ARG A 277 7.35 -1.75 1.04
C ARG A 277 8.02 -3.03 1.49
N GLN A 278 8.23 -4.00 0.58
CA GLN A 278 8.70 -5.35 0.90
C GLN A 278 7.91 -5.98 2.06
N ARG A 279 6.64 -5.59 2.18
CA ARG A 279 5.77 -6.05 3.24
C ARG A 279 5.09 -7.35 2.83
N LEU A 280 5.07 -8.31 3.74
CA LEU A 280 4.37 -9.57 3.55
C LEU A 280 2.86 -9.32 3.55
N VAL A 281 2.18 -9.77 2.49
CA VAL A 281 0.73 -9.59 2.29
C VAL A 281 -0.03 -10.87 2.62
N SER A 282 0.55 -12.04 2.30
CA SER A 282 -0.12 -13.34 2.47
C SER A 282 0.90 -14.43 2.77
N VAL A 283 0.57 -15.32 3.71
CA VAL A 283 1.39 -16.46 4.14
C VAL A 283 0.62 -17.75 3.92
N GLY A 284 1.27 -18.74 3.32
CA GLY A 284 0.83 -20.12 3.32
C GLY A 284 1.30 -20.81 4.60
N ALA A 285 0.41 -21.50 5.31
CA ALA A 285 0.78 -22.27 6.49
C ALA A 285 0.40 -23.74 6.30
N ARG A 286 1.35 -24.64 6.51
CA ARG A 286 1.17 -26.08 6.32
C ARG A 286 1.85 -26.85 7.45
N TRP A 287 1.19 -27.93 7.93
CA TRP A 287 1.81 -28.84 8.88
C TRP A 287 2.86 -29.72 8.19
N VAL A 288 4.08 -29.74 8.74
CA VAL A 288 5.20 -30.57 8.27
C VAL A 288 5.83 -31.39 9.40
N GLY A 289 5.35 -31.22 10.65
CA GLY A 289 5.76 -32.03 11.81
C GLY A 289 5.07 -33.39 11.75
N GLY A 290 5.77 -34.49 11.56
CA GLY A 290 5.41 -35.92 11.57
C GLY A 290 3.93 -36.36 11.52
N GLU A 291 3.68 -37.68 11.52
CA GLU A 291 2.31 -38.25 11.41
C GLU A 291 1.39 -37.96 12.63
N ASP A 292 1.95 -37.57 13.77
CA ASP A 292 1.21 -37.19 14.98
C ASP A 292 0.87 -35.65 14.92
N ARG A 293 -0.16 -35.26 14.17
CA ARG A 293 -0.73 -33.92 14.26
C ARG A 293 -1.54 -33.81 15.55
N PRO A 294 -1.16 -32.99 16.53
CA PRO A 294 -1.99 -32.73 17.71
C PRO A 294 -3.31 -32.12 17.24
N GLY A 295 -4.45 -32.76 17.49
CA GLY A 295 -5.77 -32.22 17.19
C GLY A 295 -6.49 -32.76 15.94
N ALA A 296 -5.97 -33.81 15.28
CA ALA A 296 -6.65 -34.44 14.12
C ALA A 296 -7.99 -35.16 14.47
N GLU A 297 -8.30 -35.38 15.76
CA GLU A 297 -9.47 -36.17 16.19
C GLU A 297 -10.76 -35.35 16.45
N ARG A 298 -10.80 -34.03 16.22
CA ARG A 298 -12.00 -33.22 16.56
C ARG A 298 -12.85 -32.78 15.36
N GLY A 299 -12.60 -33.28 14.16
CA GLY A 299 -13.28 -32.84 12.93
C GLY A 299 -14.35 -33.79 12.35
N GLU A 300 -14.52 -35.02 12.89
CA GLU A 300 -15.40 -36.02 12.27
C GLU A 300 -16.69 -36.34 13.06
N GLU A 301 -16.97 -35.72 14.21
CA GLU A 301 -18.16 -36.08 15.02
C GLU A 301 -19.35 -35.13 14.93
N GLU A 302 -19.36 -34.04 14.13
CA GLU A 302 -20.48 -33.10 14.04
C GLU A 302 -21.37 -33.23 12.77
N GLU A 303 -21.14 -34.17 11.85
CA GLU A 303 -21.98 -34.37 10.66
C GLU A 303 -22.94 -35.59 10.72
N GLU A 304 -23.06 -36.27 11.83
CA GLU A 304 -23.99 -37.45 11.91
C GLU A 304 -25.07 -37.33 12.99
N HIS A 305 -25.70 -36.19 13.18
CA HIS A 305 -27.05 -36.11 13.85
C HIS A 305 -27.71 -34.73 13.64
N GLY A 306 -28.52 -34.61 12.57
CA GLY A 306 -29.38 -33.44 12.39
C GLY A 306 -30.12 -33.46 11.06
#